data_bbe69b5686f9624b334e594e0d7f15b9
#
_entry.id   bbe69b5686f9624b334e594e0d7f15b9
#
_cell.length_a   1.000
_cell.length_b   1.000
_cell.length_c   1.000
_cell.angle_alpha   90.00
_cell.angle_beta   90.00
_cell.angle_gamma   90.00
#
_symmetry.space_group_name_H-M   'P 1'
#
loop_
_entity.id
_entity.type
_entity.pdbx_description
1 polymer ?
#
loop_
_entity_poly.entity_id
_entity_poly.type
_entity_poly.pdbx_seq_one_letter_code
_entity_poly.pdbx_strand_id
1 'polypeptide(L)'
;MEESPLHPFELHNYIPINLGGFDISINKAVIMMWVVVALISILMITAGSARRLVPGKLQSLAEMMVDFIRGIILDTMGKDGMKFFPLIATLFLFILFCNLIGLIPGSYTVTSQIVVTAVFACTVYALSLVMGFVLHGGKFLGILVPPGTPAWLLPLMIPIELISQLARPISLAVRLFANMTAGHVILGVLFGLAVSGGLLIGWLPFAFTIAMNGLEVGIAFIQAYIFTVLTCVYLGDAFHLHGHDEHAH
;
A
#
# COMPACT_ATOMS: atom_id res chain seq x y z
N MET A 1 22.92 6.67 -28.57
CA MET A 1 21.78 5.79 -28.38
C MET A 1 20.97 6.42 -27.26
N GLU A 2 19.83 6.97 -27.58
CA GLU A 2 18.89 7.52 -26.59
C GLU A 2 18.30 6.33 -25.85
N GLU A 3 18.84 6.03 -24.67
CA GLU A 3 18.17 5.10 -23.75
C GLU A 3 16.84 5.75 -23.37
N SER A 4 15.73 5.12 -23.73
CA SER A 4 14.41 5.62 -23.36
C SER A 4 14.33 5.73 -21.84
N PRO A 5 13.74 6.78 -21.26
CA PRO A 5 13.62 6.96 -19.80
C PRO A 5 12.79 5.85 -19.14
N LEU A 6 12.20 4.94 -19.91
CA LEU A 6 11.42 3.80 -19.46
C LEU A 6 12.22 2.49 -19.33
N HIS A 7 13.47 2.46 -19.81
CA HIS A 7 14.32 1.27 -19.75
C HIS A 7 14.52 0.68 -18.34
N PRO A 8 14.56 1.47 -17.24
CA PRO A 8 14.67 0.93 -15.89
C PRO A 8 13.43 0.16 -15.41
N PHE A 9 12.28 0.32 -16.11
CA PHE A 9 11.00 -0.33 -15.75
C PHE A 9 10.75 -1.64 -16.51
N GLU A 10 11.64 -2.02 -17.43
CA GLU A 10 11.51 -3.28 -18.16
C GLU A 10 11.78 -4.46 -17.23
N LEU A 11 10.86 -5.43 -17.25
CA LEU A 11 10.96 -6.66 -16.47
C LEU A 11 11.91 -7.61 -17.18
N HIS A 12 13.14 -7.73 -16.67
CA HIS A 12 14.05 -8.80 -17.07
C HIS A 12 13.78 -10.05 -16.23
N ASN A 13 13.43 -11.16 -16.89
CA ASN A 13 13.28 -12.46 -16.26
C ASN A 13 14.66 -13.04 -15.98
N TYR A 14 15.03 -13.20 -14.70
CA TYR A 14 16.29 -13.85 -14.34
C TYR A 14 16.21 -15.38 -14.46
N ILE A 15 15.09 -15.97 -14.09
CA ILE A 15 14.86 -17.42 -14.17
C ILE A 15 13.50 -17.62 -14.81
N PRO A 16 13.44 -17.97 -16.10
CA PRO A 16 12.17 -18.26 -16.76
C PRO A 16 11.63 -19.61 -16.27
N ILE A 17 10.48 -19.60 -15.60
CA ILE A 17 9.76 -20.80 -15.16
C ILE A 17 8.36 -20.76 -15.75
N ASN A 18 8.13 -21.60 -16.78
CA ASN A 18 6.81 -21.78 -17.39
C ASN A 18 6.16 -23.05 -16.87
N LEU A 19 5.12 -22.93 -16.06
CA LEU A 19 4.31 -24.05 -15.58
C LEU A 19 2.95 -24.04 -16.27
N GLY A 20 2.77 -24.93 -17.25
CA GLY A 20 1.46 -25.21 -17.84
C GLY A 20 0.72 -24.02 -18.47
N GLY A 21 1.46 -23.02 -19.03
CA GLY A 21 0.86 -21.82 -19.64
C GLY A 21 0.83 -20.58 -18.74
N PHE A 22 1.20 -20.71 -17.48
CA PHE A 22 1.41 -19.57 -16.58
C PHE A 22 2.91 -19.28 -16.47
N ASP A 23 3.30 -18.03 -16.74
CA ASP A 23 4.67 -17.56 -16.58
C ASP A 23 4.91 -17.19 -15.09
N ILE A 24 5.61 -18.06 -14.35
CA ILE A 24 5.98 -17.88 -12.94
C ILE A 24 7.48 -17.52 -12.86
N SER A 25 7.96 -16.75 -13.81
CA SER A 25 9.37 -16.39 -13.88
C SER A 25 9.77 -15.48 -12.70
N ILE A 26 10.92 -15.78 -12.11
CA ILE A 26 11.51 -14.92 -11.08
C ILE A 26 12.10 -13.70 -11.77
N ASN A 27 11.43 -12.57 -11.63
CA ASN A 27 11.86 -11.28 -12.13
C ASN A 27 12.43 -10.39 -10.99
N LYS A 28 12.98 -9.24 -11.36
CA LYS A 28 13.57 -8.29 -10.42
C LYS A 28 12.59 -7.82 -9.34
N ALA A 29 11.29 -7.71 -9.66
CA ALA A 29 10.25 -7.33 -8.71
C ALA A 29 10.08 -8.37 -7.60
N VAL A 30 10.07 -9.66 -7.94
CA VAL A 30 9.94 -10.76 -6.95
C VAL A 30 11.13 -10.76 -6.00
N ILE A 31 12.35 -10.61 -6.53
CA ILE A 31 13.56 -10.56 -5.69
C ILE A 31 13.48 -9.38 -4.71
N MET A 32 13.05 -8.20 -5.17
CA MET A 32 12.89 -7.04 -4.30
C MET A 32 11.80 -7.24 -3.25
N MET A 33 10.71 -7.91 -3.56
CA MET A 33 9.71 -8.29 -2.55
C MET A 33 10.30 -9.18 -1.45
N TRP A 34 11.13 -10.17 -1.82
CA TRP A 34 11.83 -11.02 -0.85
C TRP A 34 12.80 -10.20 0.03
N VAL A 35 13.53 -9.25 -0.55
CA VAL A 35 14.43 -8.35 0.19
C VAL A 35 13.64 -7.52 1.20
N VAL A 36 12.49 -6.96 0.80
CA VAL A 36 11.60 -6.19 1.68
C VAL A 36 11.11 -7.05 2.84
N VAL A 37 10.61 -8.26 2.56
CA VAL A 37 10.12 -9.18 3.60
C VAL A 37 11.25 -9.55 4.57
N ALA A 38 12.45 -9.85 4.06
CA ALA A 38 13.61 -10.16 4.89
C ALA A 38 13.99 -8.97 5.79
N LEU A 39 14.00 -7.76 5.25
CA LEU A 39 14.35 -6.54 5.99
C LEU A 39 13.33 -6.23 7.10
N ILE A 40 12.03 -6.34 6.82
CA ILE A 40 10.97 -6.18 7.82
C ILE A 40 11.10 -7.25 8.91
N SER A 41 11.33 -8.50 8.52
CA SER A 41 11.49 -9.61 9.46
C SER A 41 12.69 -9.39 10.38
N ILE A 42 13.84 -9.01 9.84
CA ILE A 42 15.04 -8.69 10.61
C ILE A 42 14.76 -7.52 11.57
N LEU A 43 14.12 -6.44 11.09
CA LEU A 43 13.78 -5.29 11.92
C LEU A 43 12.89 -5.70 13.10
N MET A 44 11.83 -6.46 12.83
CA MET A 44 10.88 -6.88 13.87
C MET A 44 11.48 -7.87 14.86
N ILE A 45 12.30 -8.83 14.39
CA ILE A 45 12.97 -9.81 15.25
C ILE A 45 14.01 -9.11 16.13
N THR A 46 14.83 -8.22 15.56
CA THR A 46 15.86 -7.51 16.33
C THR A 46 15.25 -6.55 17.35
N ALA A 47 14.19 -5.83 16.99
CA ALA A 47 13.46 -4.97 17.91
C ALA A 47 12.78 -5.77 19.03
N GLY A 48 12.16 -6.91 18.70
CA GLY A 48 11.49 -7.78 19.67
C GLY A 48 12.41 -8.55 20.60
N SER A 49 13.64 -8.85 20.15
CA SER A 49 14.64 -9.58 20.96
C SER A 49 15.28 -8.71 22.04
N ALA A 50 15.40 -7.43 21.82
CA ALA A 50 16.06 -6.49 22.74
C ALA A 50 15.06 -5.82 23.68
N ARG A 51 14.34 -6.60 24.51
CA ARG A 51 13.40 -6.07 25.51
C ARG A 51 14.12 -5.35 26.64
N ARG A 52 14.53 -4.10 26.42
CA ARG A 52 15.15 -3.26 27.44
C ARG A 52 14.13 -2.25 27.97
N LEU A 53 14.20 -1.95 29.29
CA LEU A 53 13.39 -0.90 29.95
C LEU A 53 13.68 0.49 29.33
N VAL A 54 14.89 0.73 28.87
CA VAL A 54 15.25 1.91 28.06
C VAL A 54 15.44 1.43 26.62
N PRO A 55 14.49 1.71 25.72
CA PRO A 55 14.54 1.22 24.36
C PRO A 55 15.70 1.81 23.58
N GLY A 56 16.41 0.96 22.84
CA GLY A 56 17.41 1.41 21.85
C GLY A 56 16.71 2.04 20.63
N LYS A 57 17.46 2.72 19.77
CA LYS A 57 16.92 3.44 18.59
C LYS A 57 16.04 2.57 17.68
N LEU A 58 16.46 1.33 17.41
CA LEU A 58 15.71 0.39 16.57
C LEU A 58 14.43 -0.09 17.28
N GLN A 59 14.50 -0.38 18.56
CA GLN A 59 13.34 -0.76 19.38
C GLN A 59 12.33 0.38 19.44
N SER A 60 12.79 1.62 19.70
CA SER A 60 11.94 2.81 19.74
C SER A 60 11.25 3.07 18.39
N LEU A 61 11.95 2.88 17.26
CA LEU A 61 11.36 3.01 15.93
C LEU A 61 10.26 1.96 15.71
N ALA A 62 10.50 0.70 16.06
CA ALA A 62 9.51 -0.36 15.90
C ALA A 62 8.29 -0.15 16.81
N GLU A 63 8.51 0.27 18.06
CA GLU A 63 7.43 0.60 19.00
C GLU A 63 6.58 1.77 18.47
N MET A 64 7.22 2.83 17.95
CA MET A 64 6.50 3.96 17.35
C MET A 64 5.63 3.52 16.17
N MET A 65 6.14 2.64 15.29
CA MET A 65 5.36 2.09 14.18
C MET A 65 4.18 1.25 14.66
N VAL A 66 4.41 0.39 15.66
CA VAL A 66 3.37 -0.44 16.26
C VAL A 66 2.27 0.41 16.91
N ASP A 67 2.65 1.42 17.69
CA ASP A 67 1.70 2.31 18.36
C ASP A 67 0.91 3.16 17.34
N PHE A 68 1.56 3.62 16.28
CA PHE A 68 0.91 4.33 15.18
C PHE A 68 -0.17 3.47 14.50
N ILE A 69 0.17 2.23 14.14
CA ILE A 69 -0.79 1.30 13.51
C ILE A 69 -1.92 0.94 14.47
N ARG A 70 -1.59 0.72 15.74
CA ARG A 70 -2.57 0.47 16.80
C ARG A 70 -3.56 1.64 16.94
N GLY A 71 -3.07 2.88 16.91
CA GLY A 71 -3.90 4.08 16.90
C GLY A 71 -4.91 4.06 15.75
N ILE A 72 -4.44 3.84 14.52
CA ILE A 72 -5.32 3.76 13.33
C ILE A 72 -6.42 2.71 13.52
N ILE A 73 -6.06 1.52 14.00
CA ILE A 73 -7.03 0.43 14.21
C ILE A 73 -8.07 0.81 15.26
N LEU A 74 -7.63 1.36 16.40
CA LEU A 74 -8.53 1.75 17.49
C LEU A 74 -9.47 2.87 17.08
N ASP A 75 -8.98 3.84 16.31
CA ASP A 75 -9.77 4.99 15.85
C ASP A 75 -10.80 4.58 14.77
N THR A 76 -10.49 3.57 13.95
CA THR A 76 -11.33 3.17 12.81
C THR A 76 -12.25 2.00 13.13
N MET A 77 -11.73 0.97 13.80
CA MET A 77 -12.42 -0.31 14.04
C MET A 77 -12.74 -0.57 15.52
N GLY A 78 -12.22 0.27 16.42
CA GLY A 78 -12.34 0.04 17.86
C GLY A 78 -11.52 -1.15 18.37
N LYS A 79 -11.88 -1.65 19.55
CA LYS A 79 -11.14 -2.75 20.24
C LYS A 79 -11.20 -4.08 19.49
N ASP A 80 -12.29 -4.35 18.80
CA ASP A 80 -12.47 -5.61 18.05
C ASP A 80 -11.56 -5.71 16.84
N GLY A 81 -11.17 -4.58 16.25
CA GLY A 81 -10.22 -4.50 15.16
C GLY A 81 -8.81 -4.98 15.52
N MET A 82 -8.46 -5.03 16.82
CA MET A 82 -7.14 -5.48 17.27
C MET A 82 -6.84 -6.95 16.91
N LYS A 83 -7.85 -7.76 16.61
CA LYS A 83 -7.66 -9.14 16.10
C LYS A 83 -6.94 -9.14 14.73
N PHE A 84 -7.09 -8.07 13.95
CA PHE A 84 -6.49 -7.90 12.63
C PHE A 84 -5.17 -7.12 12.66
N PHE A 85 -4.70 -6.73 13.85
CA PHE A 85 -3.44 -6.01 13.99
C PHE A 85 -2.27 -6.65 13.23
N PRO A 86 -2.01 -7.98 13.31
CA PRO A 86 -0.88 -8.57 12.59
C PRO A 86 -0.98 -8.41 11.07
N LEU A 87 -2.19 -8.55 10.51
CA LEU A 87 -2.44 -8.39 9.08
C LEU A 87 -2.21 -6.95 8.64
N ILE A 88 -2.83 -6.00 9.36
CA ILE A 88 -2.77 -4.58 9.05
C ILE A 88 -1.35 -4.06 9.22
N ALA A 89 -0.65 -4.48 10.26
CA ALA A 89 0.74 -4.11 10.51
C ALA A 89 1.69 -4.64 9.42
N THR A 90 1.51 -5.90 9.01
CA THR A 90 2.30 -6.50 7.93
C THR A 90 2.09 -5.74 6.62
N LEU A 91 0.84 -5.40 6.30
CA LEU A 91 0.48 -4.70 5.09
C LEU A 91 1.05 -3.28 5.07
N PHE A 92 0.91 -2.53 6.17
CA PHE A 92 1.49 -1.19 6.31
C PHE A 92 3.00 -1.20 6.10
N LEU A 93 3.70 -2.06 6.86
CA LEU A 93 5.16 -2.17 6.78
C LEU A 93 5.61 -2.60 5.39
N PHE A 94 4.93 -3.57 4.79
CA PHE A 94 5.29 -4.05 3.47
C PHE A 94 5.19 -2.95 2.41
N ILE A 95 4.07 -2.22 2.35
CA ILE A 95 3.89 -1.12 1.40
C ILE A 95 4.88 0.00 1.68
N LEU A 96 5.07 0.39 2.94
CA LEU A 96 6.00 1.43 3.32
C LEU A 96 7.43 1.09 2.88
N PHE A 97 7.91 -0.12 3.20
CA PHE A 97 9.27 -0.53 2.86
C PHE A 97 9.44 -0.75 1.35
N CYS A 98 8.43 -1.27 0.63
CA CYS A 98 8.46 -1.35 -0.83
C CYS A 98 8.64 0.04 -1.46
N ASN A 99 7.91 1.04 -0.95
CA ASN A 99 8.02 2.41 -1.44
C ASN A 99 9.37 3.03 -1.08
N LEU A 100 9.84 2.89 0.17
CA LEU A 100 11.11 3.47 0.61
C LEU A 100 12.32 2.85 -0.10
N ILE A 101 12.34 1.54 -0.27
CA ILE A 101 13.44 0.87 -1.00
C ILE A 101 13.41 1.27 -2.47
N GLY A 102 12.21 1.44 -3.03
CA GLY A 102 12.04 1.93 -4.40
C GLY A 102 12.66 3.30 -4.65
N LEU A 103 12.78 4.17 -3.63
CA LEU A 103 13.40 5.50 -3.76
C LEU A 103 14.91 5.46 -3.87
N ILE A 104 15.56 4.34 -3.57
CA ILE A 104 17.02 4.20 -3.67
C ILE A 104 17.40 4.17 -5.16
N PRO A 105 18.25 5.10 -5.65
CA PRO A 105 18.69 5.12 -7.03
C PRO A 105 19.33 3.78 -7.42
N GLY A 106 18.88 3.18 -8.53
CA GLY A 106 19.35 1.87 -8.99
C GLY A 106 18.59 0.67 -8.41
N SER A 107 17.72 0.86 -7.41
CA SER A 107 16.79 -0.18 -6.98
C SER A 107 15.60 -0.28 -7.94
N TYR A 108 14.99 -1.47 -7.99
CA TYR A 108 13.76 -1.66 -8.75
C TYR A 108 12.55 -1.39 -7.86
N THR A 109 11.68 -0.49 -8.28
CA THR A 109 10.49 -0.14 -7.49
C THR A 109 9.38 -1.14 -7.78
N VAL A 110 9.09 -1.99 -6.81
CA VAL A 110 8.02 -3.01 -6.90
C VAL A 110 6.66 -2.37 -7.17
N THR A 111 6.39 -1.24 -6.52
CA THR A 111 5.13 -0.51 -6.60
C THR A 111 4.96 0.33 -7.88
N SER A 112 5.99 0.43 -8.72
CA SER A 112 5.87 1.00 -10.07
C SER A 112 5.23 0.03 -11.09
N GLN A 113 4.97 -1.22 -10.68
CA GLN A 113 4.24 -2.18 -11.50
C GLN A 113 2.75 -2.12 -11.16
N ILE A 114 1.93 -1.71 -12.13
CA ILE A 114 0.47 -1.60 -11.94
C ILE A 114 -0.17 -2.94 -11.56
N VAL A 115 0.37 -4.04 -12.07
CA VAL A 115 -0.10 -5.40 -11.76
C VAL A 115 0.09 -5.70 -10.27
N VAL A 116 1.25 -5.38 -9.70
CA VAL A 116 1.55 -5.63 -8.29
C VAL A 116 0.65 -4.79 -7.39
N THR A 117 0.52 -3.49 -7.68
CA THR A 117 -0.35 -2.59 -6.91
C THR A 117 -1.82 -2.97 -7.01
N ALA A 118 -2.27 -3.41 -8.19
CA ALA A 118 -3.62 -3.92 -8.40
C ALA A 118 -3.87 -5.22 -7.62
N VAL A 119 -2.92 -6.16 -7.62
CA VAL A 119 -3.04 -7.40 -6.84
C VAL A 119 -3.16 -7.10 -5.35
N PHE A 120 -2.35 -6.17 -4.80
CA PHE A 120 -2.49 -5.77 -3.40
C PHE A 120 -3.86 -5.16 -3.08
N ALA A 121 -4.30 -4.21 -3.91
CA ALA A 121 -5.60 -3.58 -3.72
C ALA A 121 -6.76 -4.58 -3.83
N CYS A 122 -6.71 -5.46 -4.82
CA CYS A 122 -7.71 -6.53 -5.00
C CYS A 122 -7.67 -7.55 -3.86
N THR A 123 -6.49 -7.91 -3.35
CA THR A 123 -6.37 -8.87 -2.24
C THR A 123 -6.99 -8.31 -0.97
N VAL A 124 -6.72 -7.05 -0.62
CA VAL A 124 -7.32 -6.39 0.54
C VAL A 124 -8.83 -6.28 0.38
N TYR A 125 -9.30 -5.87 -0.79
CA TYR A 125 -10.73 -5.77 -1.08
C TYR A 125 -11.42 -7.13 -1.03
N ALA A 126 -10.83 -8.16 -1.65
CA ALA A 126 -11.36 -9.52 -1.59
C ALA A 126 -11.40 -10.06 -0.15
N LEU A 127 -10.36 -9.79 0.64
CA LEU A 127 -10.32 -10.18 2.04
C LEU A 127 -11.47 -9.53 2.83
N SER A 128 -11.72 -8.23 2.62
CA SER A 128 -12.83 -7.54 3.29
C SER A 128 -14.20 -8.09 2.89
N LEU A 129 -14.39 -8.42 1.61
CA LEU A 129 -15.61 -9.07 1.12
C LEU A 129 -15.80 -10.46 1.76
N VAL A 130 -14.76 -11.29 1.73
CA VAL A 130 -14.81 -12.64 2.34
C VAL A 130 -15.14 -12.55 3.83
N MET A 131 -14.50 -11.63 4.56
CA MET A 131 -14.79 -11.43 5.97
C MET A 131 -16.22 -10.94 6.20
N GLY A 132 -16.70 -10.01 5.39
CA GLY A 132 -18.08 -9.54 5.45
C GLY A 132 -19.09 -10.67 5.22
N PHE A 133 -18.86 -11.52 4.22
CA PHE A 133 -19.74 -12.67 3.96
C PHE A 133 -19.64 -13.75 5.04
N VAL A 134 -18.45 -14.02 5.59
CA VAL A 134 -18.25 -15.01 6.65
C VAL A 134 -18.94 -14.58 7.96
N LEU A 135 -18.89 -13.29 8.29
CA LEU A 135 -19.46 -12.76 9.52
C LEU A 135 -20.97 -12.52 9.44
N HIS A 136 -21.46 -12.04 8.30
CA HIS A 136 -22.86 -11.56 8.16
C HIS A 136 -23.69 -12.36 7.16
N GLY A 137 -23.07 -13.28 6.41
CA GLY A 137 -23.76 -14.03 5.36
C GLY A 137 -24.45 -13.13 4.33
N GLY A 138 -25.69 -13.45 3.98
CA GLY A 138 -26.47 -12.66 3.02
C GLY A 138 -26.83 -11.24 3.47
N LYS A 139 -26.80 -10.94 4.78
CA LYS A 139 -27.07 -9.59 5.30
C LYS A 139 -25.98 -8.59 4.91
N PHE A 140 -24.77 -9.07 4.58
CA PHE A 140 -23.68 -8.23 4.09
C PHE A 140 -24.02 -7.46 2.82
N LEU A 141 -24.94 -7.98 1.99
CA LEU A 141 -25.45 -7.25 0.82
C LEU A 141 -26.22 -5.97 1.20
N GLY A 142 -26.64 -5.86 2.46
CA GLY A 142 -27.23 -4.62 3.00
C GLY A 142 -26.29 -3.41 2.98
N ILE A 143 -24.96 -3.63 2.90
CA ILE A 143 -23.99 -2.53 2.75
C ILE A 143 -24.15 -1.77 1.42
N LEU A 144 -24.78 -2.39 0.42
CA LEU A 144 -25.12 -1.77 -0.86
C LEU A 144 -26.35 -0.87 -0.76
N VAL A 145 -27.04 -0.90 0.38
CA VAL A 145 -28.25 -0.11 0.63
C VAL A 145 -27.94 0.89 1.74
N PRO A 146 -27.67 2.17 1.43
CA PRO A 146 -27.45 3.19 2.45
C PRO A 146 -28.68 3.32 3.36
N PRO A 147 -28.49 3.47 4.69
CA PRO A 147 -29.60 3.60 5.63
C PRO A 147 -30.46 4.83 5.29
N GLY A 148 -31.79 4.66 5.35
CA GLY A 148 -32.74 5.72 5.04
C GLY A 148 -33.10 5.86 3.56
N THR A 149 -32.64 4.97 2.69
CA THR A 149 -33.00 5.04 1.24
C THR A 149 -34.40 4.54 1.01
N PRO A 150 -35.27 5.34 0.38
CA PRO A 150 -36.62 4.91 0.03
C PRO A 150 -36.58 3.80 -1.05
N ALA A 151 -37.49 2.82 -0.94
CA ALA A 151 -37.51 1.61 -1.78
C ALA A 151 -37.50 1.85 -3.30
N TRP A 152 -38.09 2.94 -3.75
CA TRP A 152 -38.14 3.29 -5.17
C TRP A 152 -36.79 3.74 -5.76
N LEU A 153 -35.82 4.19 -4.91
CA LEU A 153 -34.48 4.59 -5.30
C LEU A 153 -33.48 3.41 -5.30
N LEU A 154 -33.83 2.28 -4.72
CA LEU A 154 -32.94 1.11 -4.62
C LEU A 154 -32.34 0.65 -5.97
N PRO A 155 -33.10 0.56 -7.07
CA PRO A 155 -32.56 0.12 -8.34
C PRO A 155 -31.48 1.04 -8.91
N LEU A 156 -31.44 2.30 -8.49
CA LEU A 156 -30.42 3.28 -8.87
C LEU A 156 -29.24 3.29 -7.88
N MET A 157 -29.53 3.18 -6.59
CA MET A 157 -28.52 3.28 -5.53
C MET A 157 -27.58 2.07 -5.50
N ILE A 158 -28.11 0.85 -5.69
CA ILE A 158 -27.29 -0.38 -5.66
C ILE A 158 -26.17 -0.36 -6.71
N PRO A 159 -26.42 -0.05 -8.01
CA PRO A 159 -25.35 0.07 -8.98
C PRO A 159 -24.34 1.18 -8.66
N ILE A 160 -24.81 2.33 -8.16
CA ILE A 160 -23.93 3.45 -7.80
C ILE A 160 -22.99 3.04 -6.65
N GLU A 161 -23.53 2.43 -5.60
CA GLU A 161 -22.73 1.97 -4.46
C GLU A 161 -21.74 0.88 -4.87
N LEU A 162 -22.15 -0.07 -5.72
CA LEU A 162 -21.26 -1.10 -6.26
C LEU A 162 -20.09 -0.49 -7.04
N ILE A 163 -20.37 0.47 -7.93
CA ILE A 163 -19.34 1.19 -8.69
C ILE A 163 -18.42 1.97 -7.74
N SER A 164 -18.98 2.66 -6.75
CA SER A 164 -18.23 3.40 -5.74
C SER A 164 -17.25 2.51 -4.97
N GLN A 165 -17.72 1.34 -4.54
CA GLN A 165 -16.89 0.37 -3.83
C GLN A 165 -15.76 -0.21 -4.69
N LEU A 166 -16.04 -0.51 -5.97
CA LEU A 166 -15.02 -0.99 -6.90
C LEU A 166 -14.02 0.11 -7.31
N ALA A 167 -14.47 1.36 -7.38
CA ALA A 167 -13.61 2.49 -7.75
C ALA A 167 -12.52 2.76 -6.70
N ARG A 168 -12.77 2.47 -5.41
CA ARG A 168 -11.82 2.72 -4.32
C ARG A 168 -10.52 1.91 -4.48
N PRO A 169 -10.51 0.57 -4.59
CA PRO A 169 -9.28 -0.20 -4.80
C PRO A 169 -8.58 0.14 -6.12
N ILE A 170 -9.34 0.42 -7.19
CA ILE A 170 -8.78 0.83 -8.48
C ILE A 170 -8.05 2.17 -8.33
N SER A 171 -8.69 3.17 -7.73
CA SER A 171 -8.09 4.49 -7.49
C SER A 171 -6.83 4.38 -6.63
N LEU A 172 -6.84 3.50 -5.62
CA LEU A 172 -5.71 3.25 -4.75
C LEU A 172 -4.52 2.63 -5.50
N ALA A 173 -4.77 1.62 -6.33
CA ALA A 173 -3.76 0.95 -7.16
C ALA A 173 -3.15 1.92 -8.18
N VAL A 174 -3.99 2.69 -8.88
CA VAL A 174 -3.54 3.69 -9.86
C VAL A 174 -2.72 4.79 -9.20
N ARG A 175 -3.14 5.27 -8.02
CA ARG A 175 -2.42 6.31 -7.29
C ARG A 175 -1.03 5.83 -6.87
N LEU A 176 -0.92 4.60 -6.36
CA LEU A 176 0.36 4.04 -5.96
C LEU A 176 1.30 3.88 -7.15
N PHE A 177 0.80 3.32 -8.25
CA PHE A 177 1.54 3.20 -9.50
C PHE A 177 1.96 4.55 -10.07
N ALA A 178 1.02 5.50 -10.20
CA ALA A 178 1.27 6.80 -10.82
C ALA A 178 2.29 7.63 -10.03
N ASN A 179 2.17 7.68 -8.70
CA ASN A 179 3.11 8.43 -7.86
C ASN A 179 4.54 7.89 -8.00
N MET A 180 4.71 6.55 -7.93
CA MET A 180 6.03 5.95 -8.04
C MET A 180 6.63 6.10 -9.43
N THR A 181 5.84 5.88 -10.47
CA THR A 181 6.32 6.01 -11.86
C THR A 181 6.65 7.46 -12.20
N ALA A 182 5.76 8.41 -11.86
CA ALA A 182 6.00 9.83 -12.14
C ALA A 182 7.20 10.36 -11.37
N GLY A 183 7.35 9.99 -10.09
CA GLY A 183 8.48 10.39 -9.27
C GLY A 183 9.82 9.94 -9.86
N HIS A 184 9.94 8.67 -10.22
CA HIS A 184 11.17 8.16 -10.85
C HIS A 184 11.50 8.81 -12.19
N VAL A 185 10.49 9.06 -13.04
CA VAL A 185 10.70 9.77 -14.32
C VAL A 185 11.19 11.19 -14.08
N ILE A 186 10.57 11.92 -13.14
CA ILE A 186 10.99 13.30 -12.80
C ILE A 186 12.40 13.30 -12.25
N LEU A 187 12.72 12.40 -11.30
CA LEU A 187 14.09 12.29 -10.74
C LEU A 187 15.11 11.95 -11.82
N GLY A 188 14.80 11.03 -12.73
CA GLY A 188 15.67 10.68 -13.87
C GLY A 188 15.95 11.87 -14.78
N VAL A 189 14.93 12.64 -15.13
CA VAL A 189 15.07 13.84 -15.96
C VAL A 189 15.88 14.93 -15.23
N LEU A 190 15.58 15.20 -13.96
CA LEU A 190 16.31 16.21 -13.18
C LEU A 190 17.78 15.83 -13.00
N PHE A 191 18.06 14.55 -12.75
CA PHE A 191 19.42 14.06 -12.64
C PHE A 191 20.18 14.18 -13.98
N GLY A 192 19.53 13.82 -15.08
CA GLY A 192 20.09 14.01 -16.43
C GLY A 192 20.41 15.48 -16.72
N LEU A 193 19.50 16.40 -16.37
CA LEU A 193 19.74 17.85 -16.50
C LEU A 193 20.87 18.35 -15.59
N ALA A 194 20.98 17.81 -14.37
CA ALA A 194 22.06 18.17 -13.45
C ALA A 194 23.44 17.78 -14.02
N VAL A 195 23.52 16.58 -14.59
CA VAL A 195 24.76 16.08 -15.21
C VAL A 195 25.10 16.86 -16.49
N SER A 196 24.14 17.08 -17.38
CA SER A 196 24.35 17.78 -18.65
C SER A 196 24.60 19.29 -18.49
N GLY A 197 24.05 19.93 -17.44
CA GLY A 197 24.22 21.35 -17.16
C GLY A 197 25.60 21.74 -16.61
N GLY A 198 26.45 20.76 -16.30
CA GLY A 198 27.78 20.99 -15.75
C GLY A 198 27.77 21.78 -14.43
N LEU A 199 28.94 22.31 -14.03
CA LEU A 199 29.10 22.95 -12.72
C LEU A 199 28.35 24.29 -12.58
N LEU A 200 28.09 24.97 -13.70
CA LEU A 200 27.49 26.31 -13.67
C LEU A 200 25.97 26.32 -13.58
N ILE A 201 25.30 25.35 -14.20
CA ILE A 201 23.82 25.32 -14.28
C ILE A 201 23.26 24.06 -13.57
N GLY A 202 24.04 22.98 -13.48
CA GLY A 202 23.59 21.69 -12.95
C GLY A 202 23.23 21.68 -11.46
N TRP A 203 23.69 22.69 -10.68
CA TRP A 203 23.40 22.78 -9.24
C TRP A 203 21.89 23.02 -8.99
N LEU A 204 21.21 23.74 -9.88
CA LEU A 204 19.78 24.03 -9.72
C LEU A 204 18.92 22.77 -9.88
N PRO A 205 19.00 21.98 -10.98
CA PRO A 205 18.30 20.70 -11.09
C PRO A 205 18.70 19.71 -9.97
N PHE A 206 19.98 19.72 -9.53
CA PHE A 206 20.42 18.88 -8.42
C PHE A 206 19.71 19.23 -7.10
N ALA A 207 19.57 20.53 -6.78
CA ALA A 207 18.84 20.97 -5.60
C ALA A 207 17.36 20.55 -5.68
N PHE A 208 16.75 20.67 -6.87
CA PHE A 208 15.39 20.16 -7.10
C PHE A 208 15.28 18.64 -6.93
N THR A 209 16.27 17.88 -7.35
CA THR A 209 16.32 16.42 -7.15
C THR A 209 16.27 16.07 -5.67
N ILE A 210 17.01 16.78 -4.81
CA ILE A 210 16.99 16.56 -3.36
C ILE A 210 15.60 16.89 -2.79
N ALA A 211 15.01 18.01 -3.18
CA ALA A 211 13.68 18.41 -2.72
C ALA A 211 12.59 17.40 -3.15
N MET A 212 12.65 16.94 -4.41
CA MET A 212 11.73 15.93 -4.94
C MET A 212 11.87 14.60 -4.21
N ASN A 213 13.10 14.15 -3.94
CA ASN A 213 13.34 12.91 -3.18
C ASN A 213 12.76 12.99 -1.75
N GLY A 214 12.90 14.15 -1.09
CA GLY A 214 12.26 14.40 0.19
C GLY A 214 10.73 14.35 0.13
N LEU A 215 10.14 14.90 -0.92
CA LEU A 215 8.70 14.85 -1.16
C LEU A 215 8.23 13.40 -1.42
N GLU A 216 8.98 12.63 -2.20
CA GLU A 216 8.67 11.22 -2.47
C GLU A 216 8.68 10.35 -1.21
N VAL A 217 9.61 10.60 -0.28
CA VAL A 217 9.60 9.93 1.03
C VAL A 217 8.29 10.23 1.79
N GLY A 218 7.85 11.50 1.78
CA GLY A 218 6.58 11.89 2.37
C GLY A 218 5.38 11.18 1.71
N ILE A 219 5.36 11.14 0.37
CA ILE A 219 4.32 10.44 -0.40
C ILE A 219 4.32 8.95 -0.10
N ALA A 220 5.49 8.31 0.00
CA ALA A 220 5.63 6.89 0.34
C ALA A 220 4.96 6.56 1.68
N PHE A 221 5.16 7.42 2.69
CA PHE A 221 4.53 7.26 3.99
C PHE A 221 3.02 7.48 3.95
N ILE A 222 2.58 8.59 3.33
CA ILE A 222 1.15 8.91 3.17
C ILE A 222 0.43 7.80 2.42
N GLN A 223 1.03 7.21 1.41
CA GLN A 223 0.43 6.14 0.62
C GLN A 223 0.24 4.86 1.43
N ALA A 224 1.24 4.47 2.24
CA ALA A 224 1.11 3.35 3.16
C ALA A 224 0.02 3.60 4.21
N TYR A 225 -0.06 4.83 4.74
CA TYR A 225 -1.10 5.25 5.67
C TYR A 225 -2.50 5.15 5.06
N ILE A 226 -2.71 5.73 3.86
CA ILE A 226 -4.02 5.70 3.18
C ILE A 226 -4.45 4.26 2.91
N PHE A 227 -3.51 3.40 2.47
CA PHE A 227 -3.80 2.00 2.21
C PHE A 227 -4.25 1.28 3.48
N THR A 228 -3.57 1.54 4.58
CA THR A 228 -3.88 0.96 5.89
C THR A 228 -5.24 1.43 6.42
N VAL A 229 -5.51 2.74 6.36
CA VAL A 229 -6.80 3.30 6.80
C VAL A 229 -7.95 2.73 5.97
N LEU A 230 -7.81 2.65 4.64
CA LEU A 230 -8.85 2.06 3.80
C LEU A 230 -9.07 0.59 4.12
N THR A 231 -8.00 -0.17 4.39
CA THR A 231 -8.11 -1.56 4.85
C THR A 231 -8.89 -1.65 6.16
N CYS A 232 -8.59 -0.76 7.13
CA CYS A 232 -9.31 -0.71 8.41
C CYS A 232 -10.78 -0.32 8.20
N VAL A 233 -11.08 0.64 7.33
CA VAL A 233 -12.46 1.03 7.02
C VAL A 233 -13.24 -0.14 6.42
N TYR A 234 -12.68 -0.82 5.42
CA TYR A 234 -13.37 -1.96 4.79
C TYR A 234 -13.61 -3.13 5.76
N LEU A 235 -12.61 -3.43 6.59
CA LEU A 235 -12.77 -4.45 7.63
C LEU A 235 -13.75 -3.96 8.71
N GLY A 236 -13.69 -2.68 9.08
CA GLY A 236 -14.60 -2.06 10.04
C GLY A 236 -16.05 -2.10 9.59
N ASP A 237 -16.32 -1.73 8.33
CA ASP A 237 -17.65 -1.81 7.72
C ASP A 237 -18.19 -3.26 7.75
N ALA A 238 -17.28 -4.24 7.54
CA ALA A 238 -17.63 -5.65 7.65
C ALA A 238 -17.97 -6.08 9.09
N PHE A 239 -17.49 -5.36 10.13
CA PHE A 239 -17.78 -5.67 11.53
C PHE A 239 -18.98 -4.91 12.11
N HIS A 240 -19.16 -3.62 11.74
CA HIS A 240 -20.18 -2.75 12.35
C HIS A 240 -21.62 -3.02 11.91
N LEU A 241 -21.85 -3.86 10.91
CA LEU A 241 -23.20 -4.34 10.60
C LEU A 241 -23.86 -5.08 11.79
N HIS A 242 -23.08 -5.53 12.80
CA HIS A 242 -23.60 -6.15 14.03
C HIS A 242 -24.09 -5.14 15.09
N GLY A 243 -23.65 -3.88 15.05
CA GLY A 243 -23.95 -2.90 16.09
C GLY A 243 -25.36 -2.30 16.05
N HIS A 244 -26.10 -2.49 14.95
CA HIS A 244 -27.46 -1.97 14.84
C HIS A 244 -28.56 -2.90 15.37
N ASP A 245 -28.26 -4.18 15.60
CA ASP A 245 -29.27 -5.14 16.10
C ASP A 245 -29.29 -5.23 17.65
N GLU A 246 -28.29 -4.70 18.39
CA GLU A 246 -28.26 -4.78 19.87
C GLU A 246 -28.92 -3.60 20.61
N HIS A 247 -29.28 -2.53 19.93
CA HIS A 247 -29.98 -1.39 20.56
C HIS A 247 -31.49 -1.30 20.24
N ALA A 248 -32.08 -2.37 19.69
CA ALA A 248 -33.51 -2.45 19.37
C ALA A 248 -34.29 -3.36 20.33
N HIS A 249 -33.83 -3.52 21.60
CA HIS A 249 -34.61 -4.15 22.67
C HIS A 249 -34.62 -3.30 23.91
#